data_cc82f34da7e255944a7884519c9060b9
#
_entry.id   cc82f34da7e255944a7884519c9060b9
#
_cell.length_a   1.000
_cell.length_b   1.000
_cell.length_c   1.000
_cell.angle_alpha   90.00
_cell.angle_beta   90.00
_cell.angle_gamma   90.00
#
_symmetry.space_group_name_H-M   'P 1'
#
loop_
_entity.id
_entity.type
_entity.pdbx_description
1 polymer ?
#
loop_
_entity_poly.entity_id
_entity_poly.type
_entity_poly.pdbx_seq_one_letter_code
_entity_poly.pdbx_strand_id
1 'polypeptide(L)'
;DAIRDCDGTEFPQELKDIGAKIYATYYTTRKDNAWAKANPDETQQCYIMTPFYTAADGALTIPLMTGISRELMKVNDHDDFARWWEVIDRTTGEPLDAAAWHYDAATESVVIDAPAAYHEYTVSFLAYLIWDPVHMYNSVINDWKDVEHQIPFDVRQPKTHAYTMRRLREYLESHPYVNVVRFTTFFHLFTLVFDELRREKYVDWYGYSASVSPYILEQFEKEVGYKFRPEFIIDQGYYNNQYRVPSKEYKDFQAFQRREVSGLMKEMTDIVHAYGKEAMMFLGDHWIGCEPFMPEFQQSGVDAIV
;
A
#
# COMPACT_ATOMS: atom_id res chain seq x y z
N ASP A 1 -11.03 32.86 -9.74
CA ASP A 1 -11.92 31.84 -9.21
C ASP A 1 -11.39 30.43 -9.59
N ALA A 2 -11.67 29.42 -8.79
CA ALA A 2 -11.25 28.06 -9.03
C ALA A 2 -12.42 27.08 -8.83
N ILE A 3 -12.43 26.02 -9.63
CA ILE A 3 -13.40 24.94 -9.54
C ILE A 3 -12.61 23.63 -9.35
N ARG A 4 -13.10 22.75 -8.47
CA ARG A 4 -12.52 21.43 -8.30
C ARG A 4 -13.60 20.36 -8.32
N ASP A 5 -13.26 19.18 -8.77
CA ASP A 5 -13.98 17.96 -8.43
C ASP A 5 -13.48 17.35 -7.11
N CYS A 6 -14.19 16.35 -6.61
CA CYS A 6 -13.79 15.59 -5.42
C CYS A 6 -13.59 14.10 -5.69
N ASP A 7 -14.05 13.59 -6.83
CA ASP A 7 -14.16 12.17 -7.11
C ASP A 7 -13.67 11.74 -8.51
N GLY A 8 -13.15 12.69 -9.29
CA GLY A 8 -12.72 12.46 -10.68
C GLY A 8 -13.90 12.41 -11.67
N THR A 9 -15.06 12.93 -11.30
CA THR A 9 -16.19 13.09 -12.22
C THR A 9 -15.88 14.15 -13.26
N GLU A 10 -16.25 13.90 -14.51
CA GLU A 10 -16.04 14.86 -15.58
C GLU A 10 -16.91 16.12 -15.38
N PHE A 11 -16.30 17.29 -15.59
CA PHE A 11 -17.01 18.56 -15.48
C PHE A 11 -18.01 18.73 -16.63
N PRO A 12 -19.25 19.18 -16.36
CA PRO A 12 -20.18 19.59 -17.40
C PRO A 12 -19.64 20.80 -18.19
N GLN A 13 -20.04 20.92 -19.45
CA GLN A 13 -19.50 21.92 -20.36
C GLN A 13 -19.65 23.36 -19.84
N GLU A 14 -20.75 23.64 -19.17
CA GLU A 14 -21.02 24.95 -18.59
C GLU A 14 -19.96 25.39 -17.57
N LEU A 15 -19.40 24.43 -16.80
CA LEU A 15 -18.32 24.71 -15.86
C LEU A 15 -16.97 24.88 -16.56
N LYS A 16 -16.74 24.20 -17.67
CA LYS A 16 -15.53 24.36 -18.48
C LYS A 16 -15.47 25.77 -19.13
N ASP A 17 -16.62 26.33 -19.47
CA ASP A 17 -16.76 27.63 -20.18
C ASP A 17 -16.71 28.84 -19.25
N ILE A 18 -16.77 28.67 -17.92
CA ILE A 18 -16.74 29.80 -16.96
C ILE A 18 -15.40 30.55 -16.96
N GLY A 19 -14.31 29.92 -17.44
CA GLY A 19 -12.97 30.51 -17.43
C GLY A 19 -12.29 30.52 -16.06
N ALA A 20 -12.79 29.71 -15.11
CA ALA A 20 -12.15 29.49 -13.83
C ALA A 20 -10.99 28.48 -13.95
N LYS A 21 -10.02 28.55 -13.03
CA LYS A 21 -8.95 27.55 -12.94
C LYS A 21 -9.52 26.21 -12.49
N ILE A 22 -9.38 25.18 -13.31
CA ILE A 22 -9.96 23.85 -13.06
C ILE A 22 -8.93 22.93 -12.46
N TYR A 23 -9.27 22.38 -11.28
CA TYR A 23 -8.51 21.39 -10.52
C TYR A 23 -9.23 20.04 -10.65
N ALA A 24 -8.65 19.10 -11.38
CA ALA A 24 -9.24 17.79 -11.59
C ALA A 24 -8.52 16.73 -10.80
N THR A 25 -9.30 15.87 -10.16
CA THR A 25 -8.78 14.72 -9.41
C THR A 25 -8.35 13.61 -10.36
N TYR A 26 -7.12 13.14 -10.20
CA TYR A 26 -6.57 12.02 -10.92
C TYR A 26 -6.17 10.91 -9.94
N TYR A 27 -6.68 9.71 -10.17
CA TYR A 27 -6.35 8.53 -9.36
C TYR A 27 -5.22 7.75 -10.01
N THR A 28 -4.07 7.72 -9.34
CA THR A 28 -2.87 7.08 -9.85
C THR A 28 -2.95 5.56 -9.78
N THR A 29 -3.52 5.02 -8.70
CA THR A 29 -3.43 3.60 -8.32
C THR A 29 -4.74 2.83 -8.48
N ARG A 30 -5.79 3.45 -8.96
CA ARG A 30 -7.12 2.83 -9.10
C ARG A 30 -7.93 3.43 -10.24
N LYS A 31 -9.23 3.14 -10.32
CA LYS A 31 -10.17 3.52 -11.40
C LYS A 31 -9.92 2.79 -12.74
N ASP A 32 -9.28 1.61 -12.66
CA ASP A 32 -9.20 0.69 -13.79
C ASP A 32 -9.16 -0.76 -13.31
N ASN A 33 -10.34 -1.30 -12.99
CA ASN A 33 -10.46 -2.69 -12.58
C ASN A 33 -10.14 -3.69 -13.69
N ALA A 34 -10.30 -3.29 -14.96
CA ALA A 34 -9.95 -4.15 -16.08
C ALA A 34 -8.44 -4.42 -16.14
N TRP A 35 -7.65 -3.37 -15.93
CA TRP A 35 -6.19 -3.50 -15.83
C TRP A 35 -5.80 -4.37 -14.62
N ALA A 36 -6.34 -4.08 -13.44
CA ALA A 36 -6.03 -4.81 -12.21
C ALA A 36 -6.38 -6.31 -12.32
N LYS A 37 -7.53 -6.64 -12.90
CA LYS A 37 -7.97 -8.03 -13.13
C LYS A 37 -7.11 -8.76 -14.17
N ALA A 38 -6.57 -8.03 -15.14
CA ALA A 38 -5.68 -8.59 -16.17
C ALA A 38 -4.22 -8.76 -15.68
N ASN A 39 -3.84 -8.07 -14.59
CA ASN A 39 -2.49 -8.09 -14.02
C ASN A 39 -2.56 -8.27 -12.49
N PRO A 40 -3.11 -9.39 -12.00
CA PRO A 40 -3.35 -9.61 -10.56
C PRO A 40 -2.05 -9.66 -9.75
N ASP A 41 -0.95 -10.05 -10.36
CA ASP A 41 0.41 -10.06 -9.81
C ASP A 41 0.97 -8.66 -9.56
N GLU A 42 0.44 -7.64 -10.22
CA GLU A 42 0.84 -6.24 -10.08
C GLU A 42 -0.17 -5.39 -9.29
N THR A 43 -1.13 -6.01 -8.61
CA THR A 43 -1.99 -5.32 -7.65
C THR A 43 -1.22 -4.97 -6.38
N GLN A 44 -1.71 -3.99 -5.63
CA GLN A 44 -1.05 -3.59 -4.38
C GLN A 44 -1.06 -4.71 -3.35
N GLN A 45 0.03 -4.78 -2.61
CA GLN A 45 0.21 -5.71 -1.51
C GLN A 45 0.74 -4.99 -0.28
N CYS A 46 0.54 -5.58 0.87
CA CYS A 46 1.13 -5.13 2.12
C CYS A 46 1.47 -6.30 3.03
N TYR A 47 2.31 -6.05 4.03
CA TYR A 47 2.50 -6.97 5.12
C TYR A 47 1.35 -6.90 6.11
N ILE A 48 0.91 -8.09 6.53
CA ILE A 48 0.00 -8.31 7.65
C ILE A 48 0.75 -9.13 8.69
N MET A 49 0.52 -8.83 9.97
CA MET A 49 0.94 -9.66 11.08
C MET A 49 -0.31 -10.21 11.78
N THR A 50 -0.27 -11.49 12.09
CA THR A 50 -1.34 -12.13 12.89
C THR A 50 -1.37 -11.55 14.31
N PRO A 51 -2.50 -11.71 15.04
CA PRO A 51 -2.46 -11.61 16.49
C PRO A 51 -1.41 -12.56 17.11
N PHE A 52 -1.10 -12.34 18.37
CA PHE A 52 -0.22 -13.21 19.15
C PHE A 52 -0.98 -14.50 19.53
N TYR A 53 -0.36 -15.64 19.30
CA TYR A 53 -0.91 -16.97 19.64
C TYR A 53 0.01 -17.66 20.60
N THR A 54 -0.52 -18.02 21.77
CA THR A 54 0.23 -18.78 22.79
C THR A 54 0.19 -20.27 22.48
N ALA A 55 1.36 -20.91 22.43
CA ALA A 55 1.45 -22.34 22.26
C ALA A 55 1.06 -23.09 23.55
N ALA A 56 0.33 -24.19 23.37
CA ALA A 56 0.08 -25.18 24.40
C ALA A 56 0.85 -26.47 24.06
N ASP A 57 0.43 -27.60 24.59
CA ASP A 57 0.99 -28.90 24.19
C ASP A 57 0.58 -29.24 22.75
N GLY A 58 1.52 -29.74 21.95
CA GLY A 58 1.31 -30.15 20.56
C GLY A 58 1.55 -29.03 19.53
N ALA A 59 1.12 -29.26 18.30
CA ALA A 59 1.29 -28.29 17.21
C ALA A 59 0.43 -27.05 17.43
N LEU A 60 0.92 -25.90 16.96
CA LEU A 60 0.19 -24.63 17.00
C LEU A 60 -0.28 -24.26 15.59
N THR A 61 -1.58 -24.08 15.42
CA THR A 61 -2.18 -23.58 14.18
C THR A 61 -2.53 -22.11 14.34
N ILE A 62 -2.02 -21.27 13.42
CA ILE A 62 -2.20 -19.82 13.43
C ILE A 62 -2.97 -19.42 12.17
N PRO A 63 -4.28 -19.10 12.27
CA PRO A 63 -5.06 -18.58 11.15
C PRO A 63 -4.55 -17.19 10.73
N LEU A 64 -4.25 -17.02 9.43
CA LEU A 64 -3.60 -15.79 8.94
C LEU A 64 -4.54 -14.59 8.93
N MET A 65 -5.78 -14.77 8.53
CA MET A 65 -6.72 -13.67 8.28
C MET A 65 -7.58 -13.30 9.49
N THR A 66 -7.21 -13.73 10.70
CA THR A 66 -7.97 -13.37 11.91
C THR A 66 -7.99 -11.86 12.13
N GLY A 67 -9.17 -11.29 12.22
CA GLY A 67 -9.37 -9.87 12.43
C GLY A 67 -9.13 -9.00 11.18
N ILE A 68 -9.09 -9.59 9.98
CA ILE A 68 -8.92 -8.87 8.71
C ILE A 68 -10.09 -9.20 7.77
N SER A 69 -10.66 -8.18 7.17
CA SER A 69 -11.74 -8.35 6.18
C SER A 69 -11.25 -9.07 4.93
N ARG A 70 -11.89 -10.18 4.61
CA ARG A 70 -11.65 -10.94 3.38
C ARG A 70 -12.22 -10.25 2.12
N GLU A 71 -13.00 -9.21 2.28
CA GLU A 71 -13.40 -8.34 1.17
C GLU A 71 -12.29 -7.34 0.80
N LEU A 72 -11.43 -7.00 1.76
CA LEU A 72 -10.34 -6.04 1.57
C LEU A 72 -9.07 -6.71 1.07
N MET A 73 -8.74 -7.87 1.64
CA MET A 73 -7.45 -8.53 1.44
C MET A 73 -7.59 -10.03 1.23
N LYS A 74 -6.62 -10.59 0.55
CA LYS A 74 -6.39 -12.04 0.46
C LYS A 74 -4.92 -12.37 0.65
N VAL A 75 -4.63 -13.53 1.20
CA VAL A 75 -3.26 -14.03 1.37
C VAL A 75 -2.56 -14.12 0.01
N ASN A 76 -1.31 -13.67 -0.05
CA ASN A 76 -0.44 -13.97 -1.18
C ASN A 76 0.32 -15.27 -0.89
N ASP A 77 -0.16 -16.36 -1.46
CA ASP A 77 0.40 -17.70 -1.38
C ASP A 77 0.96 -18.19 -2.74
N HIS A 78 1.21 -17.24 -3.67
CA HIS A 78 1.82 -17.54 -4.96
C HIS A 78 3.34 -17.59 -4.83
N ASP A 79 3.98 -18.43 -5.68
CA ASP A 79 5.43 -18.57 -5.86
C ASP A 79 6.25 -18.28 -4.58
N ASP A 80 7.30 -18.87 -4.28
CA ASP A 80 8.22 -18.60 -3.17
C ASP A 80 7.69 -17.74 -1.98
N PHE A 81 6.39 -17.77 -1.72
CA PHE A 81 5.75 -16.92 -0.69
C PHE A 81 6.49 -17.03 0.65
N ALA A 82 6.92 -18.24 1.01
CA ALA A 82 7.63 -18.53 2.25
C ALA A 82 8.93 -17.72 2.41
N ARG A 83 9.54 -17.28 1.30
CA ARG A 83 10.72 -16.39 1.32
C ARG A 83 10.41 -15.04 1.95
N TRP A 84 9.18 -14.59 1.80
CA TRP A 84 8.72 -13.27 2.23
C TRP A 84 7.92 -13.31 3.54
N TRP A 85 7.64 -14.51 4.04
CA TRP A 85 6.94 -14.67 5.30
C TRP A 85 7.91 -14.92 6.44
N GLU A 86 7.54 -14.54 7.64
CA GLU A 86 8.33 -14.76 8.83
C GLU A 86 7.45 -15.22 9.99
N VAL A 87 7.81 -16.32 10.59
CA VAL A 87 7.21 -16.82 11.84
C VAL A 87 8.17 -16.47 12.96
N ILE A 88 7.71 -15.74 13.95
CA ILE A 88 8.55 -15.29 15.07
C ILE A 88 8.02 -15.85 16.38
N ASP A 89 8.92 -16.40 17.17
CA ASP A 89 8.70 -16.63 18.60
C ASP A 89 8.87 -15.29 19.33
N ARG A 90 7.76 -14.69 19.71
CA ARG A 90 7.73 -13.38 20.37
C ARG A 90 8.26 -13.39 21.79
N THR A 91 8.31 -14.58 22.41
CA THR A 91 8.88 -14.74 23.76
C THR A 91 10.40 -14.62 23.74
N THR A 92 11.05 -15.14 22.68
CA THR A 92 12.50 -15.03 22.50
C THR A 92 12.94 -13.89 21.58
N GLY A 93 12.06 -13.45 20.69
CA GLY A 93 12.34 -12.48 19.62
C GLY A 93 13.00 -13.12 18.38
N GLU A 94 13.15 -14.44 18.33
CA GLU A 94 13.85 -15.13 17.26
C GLU A 94 12.89 -15.64 16.17
N PRO A 95 13.26 -15.53 14.88
CA PRO A 95 12.51 -16.14 13.80
C PRO A 95 12.68 -17.66 13.84
N LEU A 96 11.61 -18.39 13.50
CA LEU A 96 11.66 -19.82 13.31
C LEU A 96 12.34 -20.18 11.97
N ASP A 97 13.10 -21.28 11.98
CA ASP A 97 13.56 -21.86 10.73
C ASP A 97 12.38 -22.26 9.83
N ALA A 98 12.52 -22.08 8.53
CA ALA A 98 11.48 -22.41 7.56
C ALA A 98 11.05 -23.88 7.59
N ALA A 99 11.90 -24.80 8.09
CA ALA A 99 11.54 -26.19 8.27
C ALA A 99 10.71 -26.48 9.54
N ALA A 100 10.54 -25.51 10.42
CA ALA A 100 9.80 -25.67 11.68
C ALA A 100 8.29 -25.37 11.53
N TRP A 101 7.86 -24.90 10.39
CA TRP A 101 6.48 -24.54 10.11
C TRP A 101 6.09 -24.80 8.65
N HIS A 102 4.81 -24.91 8.39
CA HIS A 102 4.29 -25.00 7.02
C HIS A 102 2.97 -24.25 6.87
N TYR A 103 2.66 -23.89 5.65
CA TYR A 103 1.39 -23.25 5.31
C TYR A 103 0.36 -24.29 4.86
N ASP A 104 -0.80 -24.27 5.49
CA ASP A 104 -1.97 -25.04 5.07
C ASP A 104 -2.93 -24.14 4.27
N ALA A 105 -2.90 -24.28 2.96
CA ALA A 105 -3.74 -23.49 2.06
C ALA A 105 -5.24 -23.79 2.22
N ALA A 106 -5.61 -24.95 2.70
CA ALA A 106 -7.03 -25.30 2.87
C ALA A 106 -7.69 -24.52 4.01
N THR A 107 -6.92 -24.19 5.04
CA THR A 107 -7.38 -23.41 6.21
C THR A 107 -6.82 -22.00 6.24
N GLU A 108 -5.95 -21.63 5.28
CA GLU A 108 -5.18 -20.37 5.27
C GLU A 108 -4.50 -20.13 6.62
N SER A 109 -3.80 -21.13 7.10
CA SER A 109 -3.13 -21.12 8.41
C SER A 109 -1.67 -21.52 8.30
N VAL A 110 -0.84 -21.00 9.18
CA VAL A 110 0.50 -21.52 9.42
C VAL A 110 0.44 -22.51 10.58
N VAL A 111 1.06 -23.65 10.40
CA VAL A 111 1.19 -24.69 11.44
C VAL A 111 2.65 -24.77 11.87
N ILE A 112 2.89 -24.65 13.17
CA ILE A 112 4.19 -24.89 13.81
C ILE A 112 4.12 -26.26 14.46
N ASP A 113 4.94 -27.23 14.00
CA ASP A 113 4.84 -28.62 14.39
C ASP A 113 5.21 -28.88 15.85
N ALA A 114 6.24 -28.19 16.34
CA ALA A 114 6.76 -28.36 17.69
C ALA A 114 7.12 -27.02 18.34
N PRO A 115 6.12 -26.15 18.62
CA PRO A 115 6.37 -24.89 19.30
C PRO A 115 6.82 -25.11 20.74
N ALA A 116 7.59 -24.19 21.30
CA ALA A 116 7.88 -24.20 22.72
C ALA A 116 6.60 -23.89 23.51
N ALA A 117 6.25 -24.72 24.49
CA ALA A 117 5.04 -24.55 25.28
C ALA A 117 5.06 -23.19 26.03
N TYR A 118 3.93 -22.53 26.03
CA TYR A 118 3.70 -21.20 26.64
C TYR A 118 4.45 -20.04 25.99
N HIS A 119 5.15 -20.25 24.86
CA HIS A 119 5.67 -19.18 24.05
C HIS A 119 4.57 -18.57 23.18
N GLU A 120 4.74 -17.31 22.82
CA GLU A 120 3.83 -16.58 21.92
C GLU A 120 4.44 -16.48 20.53
N TYR A 121 3.62 -16.68 19.51
CA TYR A 121 4.04 -16.67 18.11
C TYR A 121 3.20 -15.72 17.28
N THR A 122 3.82 -15.14 16.26
CA THR A 122 3.14 -14.39 15.21
C THR A 122 3.65 -14.81 13.84
N VAL A 123 2.82 -14.60 12.83
CA VAL A 123 3.19 -14.74 11.43
C VAL A 123 3.06 -13.40 10.76
N SER A 124 4.13 -12.96 10.10
CA SER A 124 4.10 -11.83 9.18
C SER A 124 4.10 -12.35 7.75
N PHE A 125 3.12 -11.93 6.95
CA PHE A 125 2.90 -12.45 5.61
C PHE A 125 2.43 -11.35 4.65
N LEU A 126 2.59 -11.58 3.34
CA LEU A 126 2.09 -10.69 2.30
C LEU A 126 0.61 -10.97 2.01
N ALA A 127 -0.15 -9.90 1.82
CA ALA A 127 -1.53 -9.96 1.39
C ALA A 127 -1.76 -9.00 0.21
N TYR A 128 -2.52 -9.47 -0.79
CA TYR A 128 -3.02 -8.61 -1.86
C TYR A 128 -4.19 -7.78 -1.36
N LEU A 129 -4.22 -6.50 -1.72
CA LEU A 129 -5.41 -5.67 -1.62
C LEU A 129 -6.34 -5.97 -2.79
N ILE A 130 -7.55 -6.43 -2.50
CA ILE A 130 -8.58 -6.73 -3.50
C ILE A 130 -9.71 -5.69 -3.50
N TRP A 131 -9.67 -4.77 -2.56
CA TRP A 131 -10.46 -3.56 -2.53
C TRP A 131 -9.57 -2.40 -2.06
N ASP A 132 -9.59 -1.26 -2.76
CA ASP A 132 -8.85 -0.08 -2.33
C ASP A 132 -9.38 0.40 -0.97
N PRO A 133 -8.52 0.55 0.06
CA PRO A 133 -8.97 0.84 1.42
C PRO A 133 -9.76 2.15 1.54
N VAL A 134 -9.40 3.17 0.76
CA VAL A 134 -10.10 4.47 0.74
C VAL A 134 -11.47 4.33 0.08
N HIS A 135 -11.53 3.58 -1.01
CA HIS A 135 -12.80 3.30 -1.66
C HIS A 135 -13.72 2.48 -0.73
N MET A 136 -13.17 1.49 -0.02
CA MET A 136 -13.91 0.74 0.99
C MET A 136 -14.40 1.66 2.11
N TYR A 137 -13.54 2.52 2.67
CA TYR A 137 -13.92 3.48 3.70
C TYR A 137 -15.09 4.35 3.24
N ASN A 138 -14.98 4.99 2.08
CA ASN A 138 -16.03 5.83 1.55
C ASN A 138 -17.33 5.05 1.28
N SER A 139 -17.22 3.81 0.79
CA SER A 139 -18.39 2.96 0.52
C SER A 139 -19.11 2.56 1.81
N VAL A 140 -18.37 2.23 2.86
CA VAL A 140 -18.94 1.87 4.18
C VAL A 140 -19.63 3.07 4.83
N ILE A 141 -18.97 4.25 4.81
CA ILE A 141 -19.52 5.46 5.43
C ILE A 141 -20.75 5.99 4.68
N ASN A 142 -20.73 5.93 3.33
CA ASN A 142 -21.79 6.46 2.50
C ASN A 142 -22.85 5.41 2.13
N ASP A 143 -22.74 4.19 2.65
CA ASP A 143 -23.66 3.07 2.37
C ASP A 143 -23.85 2.80 0.87
N TRP A 144 -22.75 2.83 0.10
CA TRP A 144 -22.78 2.56 -1.34
C TRP A 144 -22.94 1.07 -1.59
N LYS A 145 -24.11 0.66 -2.07
CA LYS A 145 -24.46 -0.76 -2.23
C LYS A 145 -24.11 -1.34 -3.60
N ASP A 146 -24.19 -0.53 -4.63
CA ASP A 146 -24.12 -0.97 -6.02
C ASP A 146 -22.90 -0.43 -6.77
N VAL A 147 -21.84 -0.08 -6.04
CA VAL A 147 -20.61 0.42 -6.63
C VAL A 147 -19.58 -0.71 -6.73
N GLU A 148 -19.02 -0.91 -7.92
CA GLU A 148 -17.95 -1.89 -8.11
C GLU A 148 -16.75 -1.55 -7.24
N HIS A 149 -16.24 -2.54 -6.50
CA HIS A 149 -15.06 -2.38 -5.66
C HIS A 149 -13.84 -2.04 -6.52
N GLN A 150 -13.18 -0.95 -6.22
CA GLN A 150 -11.97 -0.53 -6.94
C GLN A 150 -10.78 -1.35 -6.44
N ILE A 151 -10.09 -2.01 -7.35
CA ILE A 151 -8.89 -2.81 -7.05
C ILE A 151 -7.67 -1.91 -7.22
N PRO A 152 -6.83 -1.73 -6.20
CA PRO A 152 -5.63 -0.91 -6.32
C PRO A 152 -4.52 -1.68 -7.02
N PHE A 153 -3.76 -1.00 -7.90
CA PHE A 153 -2.59 -1.55 -8.57
C PHE A 153 -1.32 -0.79 -8.15
N ASP A 154 -0.18 -1.50 -8.16
CA ASP A 154 1.09 -0.95 -7.70
C ASP A 154 1.88 -0.34 -8.86
N VAL A 155 1.93 0.99 -8.90
CA VAL A 155 2.63 1.75 -9.95
C VAL A 155 4.15 1.58 -9.94
N ARG A 156 4.72 0.94 -8.95
CA ARG A 156 6.14 0.57 -8.92
C ARG A 156 6.44 -0.68 -9.74
N GLN A 157 5.44 -1.50 -10.01
CA GLN A 157 5.58 -2.70 -10.84
C GLN A 157 5.80 -2.31 -12.31
N PRO A 158 6.71 -2.98 -13.03
CA PRO A 158 7.15 -2.51 -14.34
C PRO A 158 6.05 -2.35 -15.39
N LYS A 159 5.11 -3.29 -15.50
CA LYS A 159 4.01 -3.20 -16.46
C LYS A 159 3.04 -2.09 -16.05
N THR A 160 2.68 -2.05 -14.78
CA THR A 160 1.76 -1.04 -14.23
C THR A 160 2.36 0.34 -14.25
N HIS A 161 3.67 0.49 -14.03
CA HIS A 161 4.37 1.75 -14.21
C HIS A 161 4.21 2.29 -15.65
N ALA A 162 4.59 1.48 -16.63
CA ALA A 162 4.48 1.86 -18.04
C ALA A 162 3.02 2.19 -18.45
N TYR A 163 2.07 1.41 -17.95
CA TYR A 163 0.64 1.64 -18.14
C TYR A 163 0.20 2.98 -17.53
N THR A 164 0.56 3.24 -16.27
CA THR A 164 0.16 4.46 -15.55
C THR A 164 0.69 5.72 -16.24
N MET A 165 1.95 5.70 -16.70
CA MET A 165 2.53 6.85 -17.42
C MET A 165 1.85 7.09 -18.77
N ARG A 166 1.43 6.03 -19.48
CA ARG A 166 0.63 6.15 -20.70
C ARG A 166 -0.76 6.70 -20.39
N ARG A 167 -1.46 6.13 -19.41
CA ARG A 167 -2.80 6.54 -19.00
C ARG A 167 -2.85 8.02 -18.58
N LEU A 168 -1.80 8.52 -17.91
CA LEU A 168 -1.71 9.91 -17.56
C LEU A 168 -1.62 10.81 -18.81
N ARG A 169 -0.84 10.44 -19.82
CA ARG A 169 -0.76 11.21 -21.08
C ARG A 169 -2.09 11.20 -21.81
N GLU A 170 -2.73 10.04 -21.95
CA GLU A 170 -4.07 9.91 -22.56
C GLU A 170 -5.12 10.77 -21.83
N TYR A 171 -5.05 10.81 -20.50
CA TYR A 171 -5.90 11.69 -19.70
C TYR A 171 -5.65 13.18 -20.01
N LEU A 172 -4.41 13.61 -20.04
CA LEU A 172 -4.05 15.01 -20.31
C LEU A 172 -4.45 15.44 -21.72
N GLU A 173 -4.35 14.57 -22.70
CA GLU A 173 -4.78 14.80 -24.09
C GLU A 173 -6.30 14.92 -24.19
N SER A 174 -7.05 14.07 -23.47
CA SER A 174 -8.52 14.07 -23.49
C SER A 174 -9.15 15.18 -22.62
N HIS A 175 -8.38 15.77 -21.70
CA HIS A 175 -8.86 16.79 -20.77
C HIS A 175 -8.09 18.12 -20.90
N PRO A 176 -8.08 18.77 -22.08
CA PRO A 176 -7.32 19.98 -22.31
C PRO A 176 -7.75 21.16 -21.43
N TYR A 177 -8.97 21.16 -20.93
CA TYR A 177 -9.55 22.18 -20.07
C TYR A 177 -9.03 22.13 -18.61
N VAL A 178 -8.42 21.05 -18.18
CA VAL A 178 -7.84 20.93 -16.83
C VAL A 178 -6.59 21.80 -16.73
N ASN A 179 -6.48 22.61 -15.68
CA ASN A 179 -5.32 23.44 -15.39
C ASN A 179 -4.39 22.79 -14.38
N VAL A 180 -4.95 22.13 -13.37
CA VAL A 180 -4.20 21.48 -12.29
C VAL A 180 -4.63 20.03 -12.15
N VAL A 181 -3.70 19.13 -12.27
CA VAL A 181 -3.91 17.70 -11.99
C VAL A 181 -3.68 17.46 -10.51
N ARG A 182 -4.73 17.04 -9.80
CA ARG A 182 -4.67 16.69 -8.38
C ARG A 182 -4.48 15.20 -8.25
N PHE A 183 -3.27 14.77 -7.96
CA PHE A 183 -2.99 13.38 -7.63
C PHE A 183 -3.57 13.03 -6.26
N THR A 184 -4.69 12.33 -6.27
CA THR A 184 -5.34 11.82 -5.06
C THR A 184 -5.03 10.36 -4.93
N THR A 185 -4.72 9.92 -3.72
CA THR A 185 -4.21 8.57 -3.50
C THR A 185 -3.05 8.31 -4.48
N PHE A 186 -2.06 9.20 -4.43
CA PHE A 186 -0.92 9.19 -5.36
C PHE A 186 -0.22 7.85 -5.34
N PHE A 187 -0.05 7.33 -4.15
CA PHE A 187 0.54 6.06 -3.86
C PHE A 187 -0.33 5.37 -2.80
N HIS A 188 -0.08 4.11 -2.49
CA HIS A 188 -0.82 3.49 -1.41
C HIS A 188 -0.46 4.15 -0.08
N LEU A 189 -1.35 5.01 0.42
CA LEU A 189 -1.10 5.88 1.58
C LEU A 189 -1.71 5.36 2.87
N PHE A 190 -2.60 4.37 2.76
CA PHE A 190 -3.52 4.20 3.85
C PHE A 190 -3.16 3.04 4.74
N THR A 191 -3.19 3.40 5.97
CA THR A 191 -3.23 2.58 7.15
C THR A 191 -4.63 2.03 7.47
N LEU A 192 -5.61 2.30 6.61
CA LEU A 192 -6.96 1.82 6.81
C LEU A 192 -7.05 0.33 6.52
N VAL A 193 -7.36 -0.43 7.56
CA VAL A 193 -7.67 -1.85 7.49
C VAL A 193 -9.01 -2.07 8.14
N PHE A 194 -9.80 -2.97 7.59
CA PHE A 194 -11.10 -3.30 8.11
C PHE A 194 -11.12 -4.73 8.64
N ASP A 195 -11.81 -4.93 9.76
CA ASP A 195 -12.06 -6.26 10.30
C ASP A 195 -13.23 -6.96 9.56
N GLU A 196 -13.56 -8.17 9.98
CA GLU A 196 -14.63 -8.99 9.40
C GLU A 196 -16.03 -8.33 9.53
N LEU A 197 -16.17 -7.38 10.44
CA LEU A 197 -17.41 -6.61 10.64
C LEU A 197 -17.38 -5.26 9.92
N ARG A 198 -16.40 -5.05 9.03
CA ARG A 198 -16.16 -3.78 8.34
C ARG A 198 -15.92 -2.60 9.28
N ARG A 199 -15.39 -2.86 10.46
CA ARG A 199 -14.96 -1.82 11.38
C ARG A 199 -13.51 -1.47 11.06
N GLU A 200 -13.22 -0.19 11.10
CA GLU A 200 -11.87 0.31 10.90
C GLU A 200 -10.94 -0.18 12.00
N LYS A 201 -9.78 -0.66 11.60
CA LYS A 201 -8.73 -1.16 12.47
C LYS A 201 -7.43 -0.44 12.14
N TYR A 202 -6.88 0.24 13.11
CA TYR A 202 -5.56 0.85 13.00
C TYR A 202 -4.48 -0.13 13.44
N VAL A 203 -3.37 -0.17 12.68
CA VAL A 203 -2.16 -0.87 13.04
C VAL A 203 -0.96 0.02 12.73
N ASP A 204 0.01 0.03 13.60
CA ASP A 204 1.11 1.01 13.55
C ASP A 204 2.07 0.84 12.37
N TRP A 205 2.12 -0.35 11.75
CA TRP A 205 3.02 -0.63 10.61
C TRP A 205 2.39 -0.45 9.24
N TYR A 206 1.16 0.08 9.15
CA TYR A 206 0.55 0.40 7.87
C TYR A 206 1.05 1.73 7.32
N GLY A 207 0.87 1.92 6.03
CA GLY A 207 1.31 3.08 5.31
C GLY A 207 2.31 2.72 4.21
N TYR A 208 3.13 3.66 3.78
CA TYR A 208 4.10 3.43 2.72
C TYR A 208 5.10 2.31 3.05
N SER A 209 5.53 2.21 4.30
CA SER A 209 6.50 1.19 4.73
C SER A 209 5.96 -0.22 4.58
N ALA A 210 4.67 -0.42 4.82
CA ALA A 210 4.04 -1.73 4.71
C ALA A 210 3.53 -2.04 3.30
N SER A 211 3.42 -1.05 2.43
CA SER A 211 3.00 -1.23 1.03
C SER A 211 4.17 -1.77 0.22
N VAL A 212 4.20 -3.08 0.05
CA VAL A 212 5.33 -3.84 -0.50
C VAL A 212 4.83 -4.92 -1.46
N SER A 213 5.75 -5.41 -2.28
CA SER A 213 5.54 -6.59 -3.13
C SER A 213 6.86 -7.34 -3.26
N PRO A 214 6.88 -8.61 -3.67
CA PRO A 214 8.12 -9.34 -3.93
C PRO A 214 9.09 -8.56 -4.83
N TYR A 215 8.58 -7.94 -5.89
CA TYR A 215 9.39 -7.10 -6.79
C TYR A 215 10.09 -5.95 -6.04
N ILE A 216 9.34 -5.18 -5.26
CA ILE A 216 9.87 -4.04 -4.51
C ILE A 216 10.87 -4.48 -3.45
N LEU A 217 10.58 -5.58 -2.77
CA LEU A 217 11.50 -6.15 -1.78
C LEU A 217 12.81 -6.62 -2.42
N GLU A 218 12.76 -7.20 -3.61
CA GLU A 218 13.96 -7.55 -4.38
C GLU A 218 14.77 -6.33 -4.81
N GLN A 219 14.11 -5.23 -5.20
CA GLN A 219 14.81 -3.98 -5.52
C GLN A 219 15.50 -3.42 -4.29
N PHE A 220 14.82 -3.42 -3.14
CA PHE A 220 15.43 -3.03 -1.86
C PHE A 220 16.66 -3.89 -1.53
N GLU A 221 16.55 -5.23 -1.56
CA GLU A 221 17.67 -6.13 -1.30
C GLU A 221 18.88 -5.87 -2.21
N LYS A 222 18.63 -5.60 -3.50
CA LYS A 222 19.69 -5.26 -4.47
C LYS A 222 20.39 -3.95 -4.12
N GLU A 223 19.65 -2.97 -3.65
CA GLU A 223 20.18 -1.66 -3.34
C GLU A 223 21.01 -1.69 -2.04
N VAL A 224 20.52 -2.34 -1.00
CA VAL A 224 21.17 -2.32 0.32
C VAL A 224 22.19 -3.43 0.53
N GLY A 225 22.12 -4.50 -0.29
CA GLY A 225 23.05 -5.63 -0.24
C GLY A 225 22.79 -6.64 0.87
N TYR A 226 21.62 -6.62 1.50
CA TYR A 226 21.20 -7.61 2.48
C TYR A 226 19.72 -7.97 2.31
N LYS A 227 19.29 -9.12 2.89
CA LYS A 227 17.92 -9.61 2.77
C LYS A 227 16.95 -8.79 3.62
N PHE A 228 15.79 -8.54 3.06
CA PHE A 228 14.68 -7.94 3.78
C PHE A 228 14.09 -8.93 4.80
N ARG A 229 13.61 -8.38 5.91
CA ARG A 229 12.79 -9.09 6.88
C ARG A 229 11.56 -8.25 7.24
N PRO A 230 10.36 -8.86 7.36
CA PRO A 230 9.16 -8.14 7.80
C PRO A 230 9.36 -7.37 9.10
N GLU A 231 10.19 -7.90 9.99
CA GLU A 231 10.49 -7.29 11.29
C GLU A 231 11.16 -5.91 11.17
N PHE A 232 11.77 -5.57 10.04
CA PHE A 232 12.32 -4.23 9.81
C PHE A 232 11.26 -3.14 9.85
N ILE A 233 10.01 -3.45 9.50
CA ILE A 233 8.89 -2.51 9.52
C ILE A 233 7.88 -2.83 10.63
N ILE A 234 7.71 -4.08 11.03
CA ILE A 234 6.75 -4.50 12.04
C ILE A 234 7.28 -4.26 13.46
N ASP A 235 8.59 -4.47 13.67
CA ASP A 235 9.33 -4.18 14.91
C ASP A 235 8.59 -4.62 16.18
N GLN A 236 8.46 -5.92 16.38
CA GLN A 236 7.75 -6.54 17.49
C GLN A 236 6.23 -6.23 17.54
N GLY A 237 5.62 -5.94 16.41
CA GLY A 237 4.23 -5.53 16.32
C GLY A 237 3.99 -4.04 16.51
N TYR A 238 5.07 -3.25 16.66
CA TYR A 238 5.03 -1.82 16.75
C TYR A 238 5.75 -1.21 15.57
N TYR A 239 5.03 -0.55 14.72
CA TYR A 239 5.64 0.24 13.67
C TYR A 239 6.72 1.18 14.26
N ASN A 240 7.86 1.36 13.57
CA ASN A 240 8.93 2.25 14.02
C ASN A 240 8.50 3.72 13.95
N ASN A 241 7.56 4.09 14.80
CA ASN A 241 7.00 5.43 14.86
C ASN A 241 7.91 6.40 15.63
N GLN A 242 7.48 7.66 15.74
CA GLN A 242 8.23 8.75 16.39
C GLN A 242 8.61 8.51 17.85
N TYR A 243 8.01 7.52 18.51
CA TYR A 243 8.29 7.20 19.91
C TYR A 243 9.32 6.08 20.10
N ARG A 244 9.78 5.48 19.01
CA ARG A 244 10.77 4.41 19.02
C ARG A 244 12.04 4.85 18.32
N VAL A 245 13.18 4.32 18.77
CA VAL A 245 14.46 4.53 18.06
C VAL A 245 14.45 3.63 16.83
N PRO A 246 14.41 4.20 15.62
CA PRO A 246 14.35 3.41 14.40
C PRO A 246 15.63 2.63 14.20
N SER A 247 15.51 1.36 13.82
CA SER A 247 16.66 0.52 13.45
C SER A 247 17.35 1.06 12.19
N LYS A 248 18.55 0.56 11.92
CA LYS A 248 19.27 0.89 10.68
C LYS A 248 18.48 0.38 9.47
N GLU A 249 17.98 -0.83 9.53
CA GLU A 249 17.25 -1.52 8.48
C GLU A 249 15.94 -0.77 8.15
N TYR A 250 15.21 -0.32 9.17
CA TYR A 250 14.03 0.52 8.98
C TYR A 250 14.37 1.86 8.30
N LYS A 251 15.46 2.51 8.71
CA LYS A 251 15.92 3.76 8.07
C LYS A 251 16.31 3.56 6.61
N ASP A 252 17.01 2.45 6.31
CA ASP A 252 17.41 2.11 4.95
C ASP A 252 16.15 1.86 4.09
N PHE A 253 15.15 1.14 4.63
CA PHE A 253 13.91 0.88 3.95
C PHE A 253 13.09 2.17 3.72
N GLN A 254 12.98 3.04 4.72
CA GLN A 254 12.35 4.35 4.55
C GLN A 254 13.06 5.20 3.47
N ALA A 255 14.39 5.19 3.46
CA ALA A 255 15.17 5.94 2.47
C ALA A 255 14.93 5.39 1.05
N PHE A 256 14.84 4.06 0.90
CA PHE A 256 14.48 3.42 -0.35
C PHE A 256 13.06 3.83 -0.79
N GLN A 257 12.05 3.70 0.09
CA GLN A 257 10.67 4.08 -0.22
C GLN A 257 10.53 5.55 -0.62
N ARG A 258 11.22 6.44 0.08
CA ARG A 258 11.22 7.87 -0.27
C ARG A 258 11.73 8.13 -1.69
N ARG A 259 12.80 7.45 -2.10
CA ARG A 259 13.33 7.59 -3.47
C ARG A 259 12.35 7.06 -4.52
N GLU A 260 11.77 5.89 -4.27
CA GLU A 260 10.78 5.30 -5.17
C GLU A 260 9.56 6.21 -5.36
N VAL A 261 8.95 6.66 -4.27
CA VAL A 261 7.77 7.52 -4.32
C VAL A 261 8.08 8.88 -4.94
N SER A 262 9.20 9.48 -4.55
CA SER A 262 9.61 10.80 -5.09
C SER A 262 10.02 10.74 -6.56
N GLY A 263 10.62 9.62 -6.99
CA GLY A 263 10.96 9.37 -8.39
C GLY A 263 9.70 9.29 -9.26
N LEU A 264 8.71 8.52 -8.83
CA LEU A 264 7.41 8.44 -9.50
C LEU A 264 6.72 9.80 -9.56
N MET A 265 6.72 10.53 -8.44
CA MET A 265 6.13 11.85 -8.37
C MET A 265 6.80 12.82 -9.36
N LYS A 266 8.12 12.80 -9.43
CA LYS A 266 8.87 13.61 -10.39
C LYS A 266 8.49 13.27 -11.83
N GLU A 267 8.48 11.99 -12.19
CA GLU A 267 8.15 11.55 -13.54
C GLU A 267 6.73 11.98 -13.93
N MET A 268 5.75 11.80 -13.06
CA MET A 268 4.37 12.20 -13.32
C MET A 268 4.22 13.72 -13.39
N THR A 269 4.92 14.46 -12.53
CA THR A 269 4.95 15.92 -12.57
C THR A 269 5.57 16.43 -13.89
N ASP A 270 6.68 15.85 -14.31
CA ASP A 270 7.32 16.21 -15.59
C ASP A 270 6.38 15.98 -16.79
N ILE A 271 5.59 14.89 -16.76
CA ILE A 271 4.56 14.62 -17.76
C ILE A 271 3.49 15.72 -17.73
N VAL A 272 2.95 16.07 -16.57
CA VAL A 272 1.93 17.13 -16.43
C VAL A 272 2.45 18.47 -16.94
N HIS A 273 3.67 18.84 -16.58
CA HIS A 273 4.33 20.08 -17.03
C HIS A 273 4.55 20.10 -18.55
N ALA A 274 4.86 18.96 -19.17
CA ALA A 274 5.01 18.86 -20.62
C ALA A 274 3.72 19.23 -21.40
N TYR A 275 2.55 19.10 -20.75
CA TYR A 275 1.26 19.55 -21.29
C TYR A 275 0.87 20.96 -20.82
N GLY A 276 1.79 21.71 -20.21
CA GLY A 276 1.57 23.08 -19.75
C GLY A 276 0.60 23.21 -18.58
N LYS A 277 0.47 22.18 -17.77
CA LYS A 277 -0.43 22.11 -16.61
C LYS A 277 0.36 22.05 -15.30
N GLU A 278 -0.31 22.33 -14.19
CA GLU A 278 0.26 22.23 -12.85
C GLU A 278 -0.05 20.87 -12.22
N ALA A 279 0.87 20.38 -11.41
CA ALA A 279 0.73 19.15 -10.64
C ALA A 279 0.54 19.47 -9.15
N MET A 280 -0.49 18.89 -8.53
CA MET A 280 -0.80 19.03 -7.13
C MET A 280 -0.85 17.64 -6.47
N MET A 281 -0.13 17.47 -5.38
CA MET A 281 -0.13 16.25 -4.63
C MET A 281 -1.02 16.35 -3.40
N PHE A 282 -1.88 15.35 -3.21
CA PHE A 282 -2.64 15.16 -1.98
C PHE A 282 -2.08 13.97 -1.21
N LEU A 283 -1.47 14.24 -0.04
CA LEU A 283 -0.80 13.20 0.76
C LEU A 283 -1.75 12.41 1.67
N GLY A 284 -2.97 12.89 1.86
CA GLY A 284 -3.95 12.23 2.72
C GLY A 284 -3.63 12.38 4.21
N ASP A 285 -4.14 11.46 4.99
CA ASP A 285 -3.96 11.47 6.46
C ASP A 285 -2.57 10.95 6.83
N HIS A 286 -1.78 11.79 7.48
CA HIS A 286 -0.38 11.49 7.79
C HIS A 286 -0.08 11.27 9.25
N TRP A 287 -1.04 10.98 10.03
CA TRP A 287 -0.84 10.77 11.46
C TRP A 287 -0.43 9.35 11.83
N ILE A 288 -0.55 8.41 10.90
CA ILE A 288 -0.04 7.03 11.05
C ILE A 288 0.72 6.61 9.80
N GLY A 289 1.95 6.16 9.94
CA GLY A 289 2.76 5.57 8.87
C GLY A 289 3.15 6.53 7.75
N CYS A 290 3.14 7.83 8.01
CA CYS A 290 3.60 8.83 7.06
C CYS A 290 5.10 9.07 7.24
N GLU A 291 5.86 8.66 6.28
CA GLU A 291 7.29 8.91 6.24
C GLU A 291 7.59 10.36 5.84
N PRO A 292 8.70 10.94 6.32
CA PRO A 292 9.08 12.31 6.01
C PRO A 292 9.66 12.40 4.60
N PHE A 293 8.81 12.52 3.59
CA PHE A 293 9.22 12.63 2.17
C PHE A 293 9.76 14.00 1.74
N MET A 294 9.69 14.99 2.61
CA MET A 294 9.92 16.38 2.22
C MET A 294 11.26 16.69 1.55
N PRO A 295 12.42 16.16 2.00
CA PRO A 295 13.66 16.46 1.30
C PRO A 295 13.66 16.00 -0.16
N GLU A 296 13.10 14.85 -0.43
CA GLU A 296 13.01 14.24 -1.76
C GLU A 296 11.95 14.93 -2.60
N PHE A 297 10.81 15.31 -2.03
CA PHE A 297 9.72 15.99 -2.72
C PHE A 297 10.10 17.39 -3.23
N GLN A 298 11.02 18.07 -2.58
CA GLN A 298 11.55 19.34 -3.08
C GLN A 298 12.14 19.21 -4.48
N GLN A 299 12.60 18.02 -4.87
CA GLN A 299 13.21 17.77 -6.17
C GLN A 299 12.20 17.24 -7.20
N SER A 300 10.98 16.96 -6.81
CA SER A 300 9.94 16.40 -7.69
C SER A 300 9.36 17.45 -8.67
N GLY A 301 9.52 18.74 -8.37
CA GLY A 301 8.97 19.82 -9.19
C GLY A 301 7.47 20.02 -9.04
N VAL A 302 6.80 19.33 -8.12
CA VAL A 302 5.35 19.48 -7.86
C VAL A 302 5.04 20.91 -7.44
N ASP A 303 3.94 21.48 -7.98
CA ASP A 303 3.59 22.88 -7.76
C ASP A 303 2.90 23.13 -6.42
N ALA A 304 2.20 22.11 -5.89
CA ALA A 304 1.53 22.19 -4.59
C ALA A 304 1.43 20.84 -3.90
N ILE A 305 1.54 20.85 -2.58
CA ILE A 305 1.29 19.69 -1.69
C ILE A 305 0.17 20.08 -0.71
N VAL A 306 -0.78 19.14 -0.48
CA VAL A 306 -1.92 19.30 0.42
C VAL A 306 -1.99 18.14 1.39
#